data_7e5d12e31f80748ad0e5d940b4010d24
#
_entry.id   7e5d12e31f80748ad0e5d940b4010d24
#
_cell.length_a   1.000
_cell.length_b   1.000
_cell.length_c   1.000
_cell.angle_alpha   90.00
_cell.angle_beta   90.00
_cell.angle_gamma   90.00
#
_symmetry.space_group_name_H-M   'P 1'
#
loop_
_entity.id
_entity.type
_entity.pdbx_description
1 polymer ?
#
loop_
_entity_poly.entity_id
_entity_poly.type
_entity_poly.pdbx_seq_one_letter_code
_entity_poly.pdbx_strand_id
1 'polypeptide(L)'
;MVTSFYSQSEFDITNLLNKNASLLEAGRSCVRKEYRDGRIIKLLWKALATYIVTSKVEYIFGCASFPSSNHNKFLNQLSYLHHYHSPEKRLKTKPV
;
A
#
# COMPACT_ATOMS: atom_id res chain seq x y z
N MET A 1 -4.45 13.26 15.57
CA MET A 1 -3.71 12.00 15.80
C MET A 1 -4.50 10.83 15.22
N VAL A 2 -3.87 10.01 14.42
CA VAL A 2 -4.53 8.81 13.88
C VAL A 2 -4.47 7.71 14.93
N THR A 3 -5.63 7.21 15.37
CA THR A 3 -5.70 6.15 16.36
C THR A 3 -5.76 4.76 15.74
N SER A 4 -6.10 4.68 14.44
CA SER A 4 -6.15 3.41 13.70
C SER A 4 -5.93 3.68 12.21
N PHE A 5 -5.48 2.64 11.50
CA PHE A 5 -5.32 2.69 10.06
C PHE A 5 -6.50 2.02 9.37
N TYR A 6 -6.84 2.51 8.17
CA TYR A 6 -7.90 1.90 7.37
C TYR A 6 -7.62 0.42 7.09
N SER A 7 -6.36 0.09 6.81
CA SER A 7 -5.98 -1.29 6.50
C SER A 7 -6.33 -2.28 7.60
N GLN A 8 -6.48 -1.81 8.84
CA GLN A 8 -6.87 -2.67 9.96
C GLN A 8 -8.29 -3.21 9.82
N SER A 9 -9.13 -2.58 9.00
CA SER A 9 -10.48 -3.07 8.74
C SER A 9 -10.50 -4.25 7.78
N GLU A 10 -9.44 -4.46 7.00
CA GLU A 10 -9.36 -5.50 5.98
C GLU A 10 -8.26 -6.54 6.27
N PHE A 11 -7.21 -6.16 7.00
CA PHE A 11 -6.06 -7.02 7.27
C PHE A 11 -5.63 -6.91 8.72
N ASP A 12 -5.12 -8.02 9.24
CA ASP A 12 -4.40 -8.01 10.51
C ASP A 12 -2.98 -7.52 10.24
N ILE A 13 -2.69 -6.29 10.62
CA ILE A 13 -1.38 -5.66 10.43
C ILE A 13 -0.57 -5.59 11.72
N THR A 14 -0.88 -6.47 12.68
CA THR A 14 -0.19 -6.49 13.98
C THR A 14 1.32 -6.55 13.81
N ASN A 15 1.80 -7.33 12.85
CA ASN A 15 3.23 -7.43 12.58
C ASN A 15 3.87 -6.10 12.17
N LEU A 16 3.13 -5.25 11.47
CA LEU A 16 3.60 -3.90 11.13
C LEU A 16 3.55 -2.98 12.34
N LEU A 17 2.47 -3.05 13.11
CA LEU A 17 2.27 -2.19 14.28
C LEU A 17 3.28 -2.48 15.39
N ASN A 18 3.73 -3.74 15.49
CA ASN A 18 4.71 -4.14 16.49
C ASN A 18 6.13 -3.67 16.17
N LYS A 19 6.36 -3.15 14.97
CA LYS A 19 7.62 -2.50 14.65
C LYS A 19 7.63 -1.12 15.31
N ASN A 20 8.61 -0.83 16.11
CA ASN A 20 8.77 0.50 16.68
C ASN A 20 9.31 1.46 15.61
N ALA A 21 8.59 1.57 14.53
CA ALA A 21 8.99 2.27 13.33
C ALA A 21 7.94 3.30 12.91
N SER A 22 8.35 4.28 12.14
CA SER A 22 7.45 5.29 11.60
C SER A 22 6.71 4.70 10.39
N LEU A 23 5.37 4.68 10.46
CA LEU A 23 4.50 4.09 9.45
C LEU A 23 3.70 5.16 8.74
N LEU A 24 3.46 4.96 7.45
CA LEU A 24 2.57 5.79 6.66
C LEU A 24 1.65 4.91 5.85
N GLU A 25 0.35 5.13 5.98
CA GLU A 25 -0.64 4.46 5.15
C GLU A 25 -0.98 5.34 3.95
N ALA A 26 -0.81 4.79 2.74
CA ALA A 26 -1.23 5.43 1.51
C ALA A 26 -2.56 4.80 1.07
N GLY A 27 -3.58 5.63 0.86
CA GLY A 27 -4.89 5.10 0.49
C GLY A 27 -5.70 6.11 -0.30
N ARG A 28 -6.73 5.61 -0.96
CA ARG A 28 -7.71 6.41 -1.70
C ARG A 28 -7.10 7.34 -2.74
N SER A 29 -5.95 6.98 -3.28
CA SER A 29 -5.34 7.73 -4.36
C SER A 29 -6.15 7.52 -5.64
N CYS A 30 -6.54 8.62 -6.28
CA CYS A 30 -7.26 8.54 -7.53
C CYS A 30 -6.88 9.72 -8.43
N VAL A 31 -7.02 9.50 -9.74
CA VAL A 31 -6.74 10.51 -10.75
C VAL A 31 -7.96 10.58 -11.66
N ARG A 32 -8.37 11.79 -12.02
CA ARG A 32 -9.46 11.98 -12.98
C ARG A 32 -9.15 11.26 -14.28
N LYS A 33 -10.18 10.68 -14.88
CA LYS A 33 -10.05 9.88 -16.10
C LYS A 33 -9.27 10.60 -17.20
N GLU A 34 -9.50 11.90 -17.36
CA GLU A 34 -8.87 12.73 -18.40
C GLU A 34 -7.36 12.90 -18.20
N TYR A 35 -6.88 12.65 -16.98
CA TYR A 35 -5.48 12.86 -16.61
C TYR A 35 -4.72 11.56 -16.31
N ARG A 36 -5.28 10.40 -16.72
CA ARG A 36 -4.67 9.09 -16.44
C ARG A 36 -3.61 8.70 -17.47
N ASP A 37 -2.74 9.63 -17.82
CA ASP A 37 -1.63 9.39 -18.75
C ASP A 37 -0.28 9.18 -18.03
N GLY A 38 -0.30 9.09 -16.72
CA GLY A 38 0.90 8.86 -15.92
C GLY A 38 1.54 10.12 -15.36
N ARG A 39 1.23 11.30 -15.87
CA ARG A 39 1.86 12.54 -15.40
C ARG A 39 1.45 12.90 -13.98
N ILE A 40 0.16 12.81 -13.70
CA ILE A 40 -0.36 13.17 -12.37
C ILE A 40 0.07 12.16 -11.32
N ILE A 41 0.05 10.87 -11.65
CA ILE A 41 0.50 9.84 -10.70
C ILE A 41 1.98 10.00 -10.37
N LYS A 42 2.80 10.40 -11.34
CA LYS A 42 4.21 10.69 -11.08
C LYS A 42 4.39 11.86 -10.13
N LEU A 43 3.58 12.91 -10.27
CA LEU A 43 3.60 14.06 -9.37
C LEU A 43 3.18 13.65 -7.96
N LEU A 44 2.16 12.81 -7.82
CA LEU A 44 1.72 12.30 -6.52
C LEU A 44 2.83 11.51 -5.83
N TRP A 45 3.50 10.63 -6.56
CA TRP A 45 4.59 9.85 -6.00
C TRP A 45 5.79 10.73 -5.64
N LYS A 46 6.06 11.75 -6.42
CA LYS A 46 7.15 12.69 -6.14
C LYS A 46 6.88 13.48 -4.86
N ALA A 47 5.65 13.96 -4.68
CA ALA A 47 5.25 14.66 -3.46
C ALA A 47 5.30 13.72 -2.25
N LEU A 48 4.86 12.48 -2.41
CA LEU A 48 4.90 11.47 -1.37
C LEU A 48 6.34 11.14 -0.97
N ALA A 49 7.22 10.99 -1.94
CA ALA A 49 8.64 10.75 -1.67
C ALA A 49 9.27 11.87 -0.86
N THR A 50 8.95 13.12 -1.18
CA THR A 50 9.41 14.28 -0.43
C THR A 50 8.91 14.24 1.01
N TYR A 51 7.65 13.90 1.21
CA TYR A 51 7.06 13.76 2.55
C TYR A 51 7.77 12.65 3.35
N ILE A 52 8.00 11.50 2.72
CA ILE A 52 8.66 10.36 3.36
C ILE A 52 10.06 10.75 3.85
N VAL A 53 10.84 11.39 3.00
CA VAL A 53 12.20 11.81 3.36
C VAL A 53 12.18 12.84 4.48
N THR A 54 11.31 13.84 4.38
CA THR A 54 11.20 14.93 5.35
C THR A 54 10.70 14.42 6.71
N SER A 55 9.76 13.49 6.71
CA SER A 55 9.13 12.98 7.93
C SER A 55 9.81 11.72 8.48
N LYS A 56 10.84 11.23 7.81
CA LYS A 56 11.61 10.04 8.23
C LYS A 56 10.72 8.80 8.36
N VAL A 57 9.78 8.61 7.45
CA VAL A 57 8.93 7.43 7.40
C VAL A 57 9.77 6.22 7.01
N GLU A 58 9.64 5.12 7.76
CA GLU A 58 10.39 3.89 7.49
C GLU A 58 9.64 2.90 6.61
N TYR A 59 8.32 2.80 6.79
CA TYR A 59 7.48 1.89 6.01
C TYR A 59 6.27 2.62 5.49
N ILE A 60 5.93 2.36 4.23
CA ILE A 60 4.69 2.81 3.62
C ILE A 60 3.88 1.57 3.25
N PHE A 61 2.59 1.58 3.50
CA PHE A 61 1.71 0.46 3.19
C PHE A 61 0.33 0.96 2.83
N GLY A 62 -0.50 0.06 2.32
CA GLY A 62 -1.88 0.38 1.97
C GLY A 62 -2.57 -0.81 1.37
N CYS A 63 -3.88 -0.67 1.15
CA CYS A 63 -4.68 -1.67 0.47
C CYS A 63 -4.75 -1.35 -1.01
N ALA A 64 -4.55 -2.36 -1.84
CA ALA A 64 -4.72 -2.26 -3.28
C ALA A 64 -5.77 -3.25 -3.74
N SER A 65 -6.53 -2.90 -4.75
CA SER A 65 -7.56 -3.77 -5.30
C SER A 65 -7.50 -3.82 -6.81
N PHE A 66 -7.89 -4.95 -7.35
CA PHE A 66 -8.09 -5.10 -8.79
C PHE A 66 -9.55 -4.74 -9.14
N PRO A 67 -9.82 -4.36 -10.40
CA PRO A 67 -11.16 -3.91 -10.79
C PRO A 67 -12.21 -5.02 -10.90
N SER A 68 -11.93 -6.21 -10.37
CA SER A 68 -12.85 -7.34 -10.35
C SER A 68 -12.66 -8.16 -9.09
N SER A 69 -13.75 -8.72 -8.55
CA SER A 69 -13.68 -9.65 -7.43
C SER A 69 -13.27 -11.06 -7.84
N ASN A 70 -13.25 -11.36 -9.15
CA ASN A 70 -12.82 -12.66 -9.65
C ASN A 70 -11.30 -12.71 -9.70
N HIS A 71 -10.70 -13.26 -8.65
CA HIS A 71 -9.25 -13.34 -8.53
C HIS A 71 -8.59 -14.20 -9.61
N ASN A 72 -9.33 -15.08 -10.28
CA ASN A 72 -8.79 -15.88 -11.38
C ASN A 72 -8.33 -15.02 -12.56
N LYS A 73 -8.91 -13.83 -12.74
CA LYS A 73 -8.49 -12.90 -13.78
C LYS A 73 -7.11 -12.31 -13.52
N PHE A 74 -6.63 -12.40 -12.29
CA PHE A 74 -5.41 -11.74 -11.86
C PHE A 74 -4.38 -12.72 -11.30
N LEU A 75 -4.54 -14.02 -11.57
CA LEU A 75 -3.64 -15.04 -11.01
C LEU A 75 -2.18 -14.80 -11.38
N ASN A 76 -1.89 -14.41 -12.61
CA ASN A 76 -0.51 -14.16 -13.04
C ASN A 76 0.10 -12.98 -12.27
N GLN A 77 -0.67 -11.91 -12.10
CA GLN A 77 -0.23 -10.74 -11.36
C GLN A 77 -0.03 -11.06 -9.89
N LEU A 78 -0.98 -11.79 -9.28
CA LEU A 78 -0.88 -12.19 -7.88
C LEU A 78 0.30 -13.12 -7.65
N SER A 79 0.51 -14.08 -8.56
CA SER A 79 1.67 -14.98 -8.48
C SER A 79 2.98 -14.23 -8.57
N TYR A 80 3.07 -13.27 -9.48
CA TYR A 80 4.26 -12.44 -9.63
C TYR A 80 4.57 -11.69 -8.33
N LEU A 81 3.56 -11.05 -7.76
CA LEU A 81 3.74 -10.32 -6.51
C LEU A 81 4.15 -11.24 -5.37
N HIS A 82 3.55 -12.43 -5.30
CA HIS A 82 3.89 -13.41 -4.27
C HIS A 82 5.35 -13.87 -4.38
N HIS A 83 5.80 -14.19 -5.58
CA HIS A 83 7.14 -14.75 -5.78
C HIS A 83 8.26 -13.71 -5.71
N TYR A 84 8.03 -12.48 -6.14
CA TYR A 84 9.08 -11.49 -6.29
C TYR A 84 8.97 -10.30 -5.35
N HIS A 85 7.82 -10.09 -4.73
CA HIS A 85 7.55 -8.91 -3.92
C HIS A 85 6.90 -9.23 -2.58
N SER A 86 7.03 -10.47 -2.10
CA SER A 86 6.56 -10.82 -0.76
C SER A 86 7.42 -10.14 0.30
N PRO A 87 6.81 -9.62 1.37
CA PRO A 87 7.57 -9.01 2.44
C PRO A 87 8.32 -10.08 3.25
N GLU A 88 9.27 -9.62 4.05
CA GLU A 88 9.89 -10.49 5.04
C GLU A 88 8.80 -11.07 5.94
N LYS A 89 9.02 -12.31 6.41
CA LYS A 89 8.04 -13.02 7.24
C LYS A 89 7.56 -12.20 8.43
N ARG A 90 8.43 -11.43 9.03
CA ARG A 90 8.11 -10.58 10.19
C ARG A 90 7.17 -9.41 9.85
N LEU A 91 7.01 -9.08 8.57
CA LEU A 91 6.16 -7.99 8.10
C LEU A 91 4.85 -8.47 7.50
N LYS A 92 4.66 -9.79 7.34
CA LYS A 92 3.45 -10.32 6.69
C LYS A 92 2.19 -9.97 7.45
N THR A 93 1.16 -9.63 6.70
CA THR A 93 -0.18 -9.37 7.20
C THR A 93 -1.11 -10.49 6.78
N LYS A 94 -2.28 -10.57 7.41
CA LYS A 94 -3.28 -11.59 7.11
C LYS A 94 -4.64 -10.93 6.91
N PRO A 95 -5.50 -11.47 6.02
CA PRO A 95 -6.87 -10.98 5.93
C PRO A 95 -7.59 -11.14 7.27
N VAL A 96 -8.45 -10.20 7.52
CA VAL A 96 -9.32 -10.25 8.71
C VAL A 96 -10.44 -11.25 8.50
#